data_a13816565d80c176f7e91a32be8eeb8f
#
_entry.id   a13816565d80c176f7e91a32be8eeb8f
#
_cell.length_a   1.000
_cell.length_b   1.000
_cell.length_c   1.000
_cell.angle_alpha   90.00
_cell.angle_beta   90.00
_cell.angle_gamma   90.00
#
_symmetry.space_group_name_H-M   'P 1'
#
loop_
_entity.id
_entity.type
_entity.pdbx_description
1 polymer ?
#
loop_
_entity_poly.entity_id
_entity_poly.type
_entity_poly.pdbx_seq_one_letter_code
_entity_poly.pdbx_strand_id
1 'polypeptide(L)'
;MRLNLFNKKIINLKVLIGFICCLHFLYINAQENNPVAFIGLLENARKAATDKKWNEAATLWQQATAQNPVNGEYWANLGSAYYNNKQYDKSIEAYKKQIELGWGLTYNAAYNIACCYALSGQKEPALNWLKKAYDMGFVRTAMIHTDTDLDAIRNEPKFKKLTGTDDVTKMSRTEGWRYDLALVQQEVLRKAYLRRGLALDEFNKQYTALHNSIDTKTDQQIILDMMKLMVTVNDGHSGLFPPAQAAYKLTLPLQFYFFTEGLYIVAADEKYKHLLGNKVINFGQTSVDKVAKVLSPYINRDNEIGVVQRLQDFMRHSPMLNALKLIPDPGKVELELMDRAGKISKALIVADTSMPRVDHKSAYPANWVTFHQSLSNNVPLYLKSPRINYWFEKLPDSKIVYMQFNSVRNDKAESLNAFVERLMKFTNENDVEKLVIDLRWNNGGNTMLLPPFINALIKNEKINKRGNLFVITGRRTFSAAQNLATYLEKQTVATFVGEPTGSSPNFVGEEDFITLPYSKVNVNVSDLFWQSSWPGDKRTWIAPTLYIPPSFKAYSANRDEALEAIVNWSKASMANKTF
;
A
#
# COMPACT_ATOMS: atom_id res chain seq x y z
N MET A 1 74.02 -9.31 10.60
CA MET A 1 73.04 -8.25 10.82
C MET A 1 72.99 -7.15 9.73
N ARG A 2 73.61 -7.29 8.59
CA ARG A 2 73.64 -6.27 7.47
C ARG A 2 72.79 -6.68 6.24
N LEU A 3 72.38 -7.91 6.07
CA LEU A 3 71.61 -8.33 4.89
C LEU A 3 70.07 -8.08 5.03
N ASN A 4 69.53 -7.96 6.25
CA ASN A 4 68.09 -7.76 6.45
C ASN A 4 67.61 -6.30 6.27
N LEU A 5 68.51 -5.32 6.28
CA LEU A 5 68.17 -3.91 6.09
C LEU A 5 68.06 -3.53 4.62
N PHE A 6 68.77 -4.24 3.73
CA PHE A 6 68.74 -3.98 2.29
C PHE A 6 67.45 -4.50 1.64
N ASN A 7 66.93 -5.65 2.06
CA ASN A 7 65.69 -6.21 1.54
C ASN A 7 64.45 -5.39 1.96
N LYS A 8 64.41 -4.84 3.19
CA LYS A 8 63.32 -3.96 3.61
C LYS A 8 63.25 -2.64 2.83
N LYS A 9 64.38 -2.04 2.49
CA LYS A 9 64.40 -0.82 1.66
C LYS A 9 63.99 -1.05 0.22
N ILE A 10 64.31 -2.21 -0.37
CA ILE A 10 63.92 -2.57 -1.74
C ILE A 10 62.43 -2.89 -1.82
N ILE A 11 61.86 -3.54 -0.81
CA ILE A 11 60.39 -3.83 -0.73
C ILE A 11 59.60 -2.53 -0.56
N ASN A 12 60.06 -1.62 0.30
CA ASN A 12 59.40 -0.32 0.45
C ASN A 12 59.52 0.57 -0.80
N LEU A 13 60.59 0.48 -1.54
CA LEU A 13 60.78 1.23 -2.79
C LEU A 13 59.88 0.69 -3.91
N LYS A 14 59.71 -0.62 -4.03
CA LYS A 14 58.76 -1.25 -5.00
C LYS A 14 57.32 -0.93 -4.70
N VAL A 15 56.92 -0.92 -3.42
CA VAL A 15 55.55 -0.53 -2.98
C VAL A 15 55.34 0.97 -3.24
N LEU A 16 56.33 1.82 -2.97
CA LEU A 16 56.23 3.25 -3.22
C LEU A 16 56.16 3.56 -4.72
N ILE A 17 56.96 2.88 -5.54
CA ILE A 17 56.91 3.02 -7.01
C ILE A 17 55.56 2.52 -7.54
N GLY A 18 55.04 1.39 -7.06
CA GLY A 18 53.69 0.90 -7.40
C GLY A 18 52.59 1.89 -7.04
N PHE A 19 52.69 2.52 -5.86
CA PHE A 19 51.73 3.55 -5.42
C PHE A 19 51.82 4.84 -6.25
N ILE A 20 53.03 5.27 -6.59
CA ILE A 20 53.27 6.43 -7.47
C ILE A 20 52.82 6.14 -8.90
N CYS A 21 53.01 4.94 -9.43
CA CYS A 21 52.50 4.54 -10.75
C CYS A 21 50.96 4.48 -10.74
N CYS A 22 50.31 3.96 -9.68
CA CYS A 22 48.85 3.99 -9.54
C CYS A 22 48.31 5.42 -9.43
N LEU A 23 48.99 6.29 -8.66
CA LEU A 23 48.62 7.70 -8.56
C LEU A 23 48.79 8.45 -9.87
N HIS A 24 49.87 8.16 -10.63
CA HIS A 24 50.08 8.72 -11.97
C HIS A 24 49.05 8.23 -12.97
N PHE A 25 48.66 6.95 -12.91
CA PHE A 25 47.60 6.39 -13.76
C PHE A 25 46.26 7.01 -13.46
N LEU A 26 45.93 7.24 -12.18
CA LEU A 26 44.72 7.95 -11.74
C LEU A 26 44.78 9.44 -12.12
N TYR A 27 45.97 10.07 -12.05
CA TYR A 27 46.12 11.48 -12.39
C TYR A 27 46.06 11.74 -13.92
N ILE A 28 46.60 10.84 -14.73
CA ILE A 28 46.53 10.94 -16.20
C ILE A 28 45.11 10.75 -16.69
N ASN A 29 44.35 9.80 -16.11
CA ASN A 29 42.94 9.64 -16.43
C ASN A 29 42.05 10.81 -15.96
N ALA A 30 42.42 11.53 -14.91
CA ALA A 30 41.70 12.71 -14.42
C ALA A 30 41.94 13.97 -15.28
N GLN A 31 43.06 14.05 -16.02
CA GLN A 31 43.39 15.22 -16.84
C GLN A 31 42.73 15.25 -18.22
N GLU A 32 42.24 14.12 -18.76
CA GLU A 32 41.59 14.06 -20.07
C GLU A 32 40.04 14.25 -20.01
N ASN A 33 39.45 14.31 -18.84
CA ASN A 33 37.99 14.45 -18.73
C ASN A 33 37.58 15.93 -18.73
N ASN A 34 37.19 16.44 -19.88
CA ASN A 34 36.45 17.71 -19.99
C ASN A 34 34.99 17.50 -19.50
N PRO A 35 34.58 18.03 -18.33
CA PRO A 35 33.26 17.79 -17.78
C PRO A 35 32.14 18.25 -18.72
N VAL A 36 32.34 19.31 -19.49
CA VAL A 36 31.36 19.83 -20.45
C VAL A 36 31.19 18.86 -21.62
N ALA A 37 32.31 18.32 -22.13
CA ALA A 37 32.27 17.31 -23.20
C ALA A 37 31.60 16.02 -22.71
N PHE A 38 31.78 15.63 -21.44
CA PHE A 38 31.14 14.46 -20.86
C PHE A 38 29.62 14.66 -20.68
N ILE A 39 29.17 15.86 -20.26
CA ILE A 39 27.73 16.19 -20.21
C ILE A 39 27.13 16.07 -21.61
N GLY A 40 27.78 16.65 -22.64
CA GLY A 40 27.32 16.53 -24.02
C GLY A 40 27.24 15.08 -24.52
N LEU A 41 28.23 14.23 -24.13
CA LEU A 41 28.17 12.78 -24.40
C LEU A 41 26.91 12.12 -23.83
N LEU A 42 26.58 12.41 -22.57
CA LEU A 42 25.39 11.84 -21.89
C LEU A 42 24.09 12.32 -22.54
N GLU A 43 23.99 13.59 -22.89
CA GLU A 43 22.82 14.16 -23.58
C GLU A 43 22.64 13.52 -24.95
N ASN A 44 23.70 13.38 -25.74
CA ASN A 44 23.67 12.71 -27.04
C ASN A 44 23.28 11.24 -26.92
N ALA A 45 23.78 10.55 -25.90
CA ALA A 45 23.43 9.15 -25.64
C ALA A 45 21.92 8.99 -25.32
N ARG A 46 21.39 9.85 -24.47
CA ARG A 46 19.94 9.88 -24.14
C ARG A 46 19.11 10.23 -25.37
N LYS A 47 19.54 11.21 -26.16
CA LYS A 47 18.87 11.58 -27.40
C LYS A 47 18.86 10.44 -28.41
N ALA A 48 19.99 9.79 -28.65
CA ALA A 48 20.08 8.63 -29.56
C ALA A 48 19.13 7.50 -29.12
N ALA A 49 19.05 7.21 -27.80
CA ALA A 49 18.12 6.23 -27.28
C ALA A 49 16.64 6.64 -27.47
N THR A 50 16.30 7.91 -27.25
CA THR A 50 14.96 8.46 -27.49
C THR A 50 14.59 8.38 -28.98
N ASP A 51 15.52 8.68 -29.86
CA ASP A 51 15.35 8.60 -31.31
C ASP A 51 15.41 7.14 -31.84
N LYS A 52 15.53 6.15 -30.93
CA LYS A 52 15.66 4.70 -31.23
C LYS A 52 16.86 4.36 -32.13
N LYS A 53 17.89 5.17 -32.12
CA LYS A 53 19.16 4.94 -32.81
C LYS A 53 20.07 4.05 -31.93
N TRP A 54 19.64 2.80 -31.75
CA TRP A 54 20.20 1.91 -30.73
C TRP A 54 21.70 1.63 -30.87
N ASN A 55 22.22 1.54 -32.11
CA ASN A 55 23.67 1.35 -32.32
C ASN A 55 24.48 2.57 -31.89
N GLU A 56 24.00 3.79 -32.23
CA GLU A 56 24.59 5.05 -31.81
C GLU A 56 24.50 5.21 -30.27
N ALA A 57 23.34 4.92 -29.69
CA ALA A 57 23.14 4.96 -28.23
C ALA A 57 24.11 4.00 -27.51
N ALA A 58 24.26 2.76 -28.00
CA ALA A 58 25.17 1.78 -27.43
C ALA A 58 26.63 2.27 -27.47
N THR A 59 27.06 2.86 -28.59
CA THR A 59 28.42 3.41 -28.73
C THR A 59 28.65 4.54 -27.73
N LEU A 60 27.71 5.46 -27.59
CA LEU A 60 27.83 6.60 -26.69
C LEU A 60 27.78 6.16 -25.21
N TRP A 61 26.89 5.23 -24.85
CA TRP A 61 26.85 4.68 -23.49
C TRP A 61 28.10 3.85 -23.16
N GLN A 62 28.70 3.15 -24.13
CA GLN A 62 29.98 2.47 -23.95
C GLN A 62 31.12 3.45 -23.62
N GLN A 63 31.16 4.60 -24.28
CA GLN A 63 32.10 5.67 -23.95
C GLN A 63 31.83 6.25 -22.55
N ALA A 64 30.57 6.42 -22.17
CA ALA A 64 30.21 6.90 -20.84
C ALA A 64 30.63 5.91 -19.73
N THR A 65 30.40 4.59 -19.93
CA THR A 65 30.86 3.57 -18.97
C THR A 65 32.35 3.43 -18.89
N ALA A 66 33.08 3.71 -19.99
CA ALA A 66 34.53 3.74 -19.98
C ALA A 66 35.10 4.92 -19.16
N GLN A 67 34.46 6.09 -19.22
CA GLN A 67 34.86 7.27 -18.45
C GLN A 67 34.40 7.18 -16.98
N ASN A 68 33.26 6.57 -16.70
CA ASN A 68 32.75 6.41 -15.33
C ASN A 68 32.18 4.99 -15.13
N PRO A 69 33.03 3.99 -14.88
CA PRO A 69 32.62 2.59 -14.78
C PRO A 69 31.85 2.25 -13.51
N VAL A 70 31.80 3.15 -12.51
CA VAL A 70 31.10 2.92 -11.23
C VAL A 70 29.68 3.47 -11.22
N ASN A 71 29.25 4.11 -12.30
CA ASN A 71 27.88 4.59 -12.42
C ASN A 71 26.97 3.50 -13.02
N GLY A 72 26.16 2.87 -12.17
CA GLY A 72 25.25 1.80 -12.58
C GLY A 72 24.14 2.23 -13.55
N GLU A 73 23.76 3.53 -13.59
CA GLU A 73 22.80 4.07 -14.58
C GLU A 73 23.32 3.91 -16.00
N TYR A 74 24.63 4.18 -16.21
CA TYR A 74 25.21 4.10 -17.55
C TYR A 74 25.25 2.65 -18.04
N TRP A 75 25.53 1.71 -17.14
CA TRP A 75 25.46 0.28 -17.45
C TRP A 75 24.04 -0.19 -17.75
N ALA A 76 23.03 0.33 -17.03
CA ALA A 76 21.63 0.04 -17.33
C ALA A 76 21.22 0.53 -18.72
N ASN A 77 21.60 1.78 -19.06
CA ASN A 77 21.31 2.37 -20.36
C ASN A 77 22.08 1.67 -21.50
N LEU A 78 23.32 1.28 -21.26
CA LEU A 78 24.11 0.47 -22.21
C LEU A 78 23.46 -0.88 -22.44
N GLY A 79 23.02 -1.57 -21.37
CA GLY A 79 22.30 -2.84 -21.46
C GLY A 79 21.03 -2.71 -22.29
N SER A 80 20.24 -1.66 -22.04
CA SER A 80 19.04 -1.37 -22.80
C SER A 80 19.32 -1.07 -24.29
N ALA A 81 20.36 -0.29 -24.59
CA ALA A 81 20.76 0.02 -25.96
C ALA A 81 21.19 -1.26 -26.72
N TYR A 82 22.01 -2.11 -26.09
CA TYR A 82 22.40 -3.39 -26.68
C TYR A 82 21.21 -4.34 -26.87
N TYR A 83 20.29 -4.40 -25.88
CA TYR A 83 19.07 -5.20 -25.96
C TYR A 83 18.24 -4.85 -27.20
N ASN A 84 17.93 -3.56 -27.35
CA ASN A 84 17.14 -3.06 -28.48
C ASN A 84 17.88 -3.17 -29.82
N ASN A 85 19.23 -3.18 -29.79
CA ASN A 85 20.07 -3.43 -30.95
C ASN A 85 20.30 -4.93 -31.22
N LYS A 86 19.61 -5.82 -30.49
CA LYS A 86 19.71 -7.28 -30.59
C LYS A 86 21.12 -7.86 -30.34
N GLN A 87 21.96 -7.12 -29.64
CA GLN A 87 23.29 -7.55 -29.20
C GLN A 87 23.19 -8.18 -27.80
N TYR A 88 22.49 -9.30 -27.71
CA TYR A 88 22.04 -9.86 -26.43
C TYR A 88 23.19 -10.24 -25.50
N ASP A 89 24.29 -10.79 -26.00
CA ASP A 89 25.44 -11.16 -25.15
C ASP A 89 26.07 -9.91 -24.47
N LYS A 90 26.19 -8.80 -25.22
CA LYS A 90 26.70 -7.55 -24.66
C LYS A 90 25.71 -6.91 -23.69
N SER A 91 24.43 -7.04 -23.97
CA SER A 91 23.37 -6.58 -23.07
C SER A 91 23.42 -7.32 -21.73
N ILE A 92 23.59 -8.65 -21.75
CA ILE A 92 23.75 -9.48 -20.56
C ILE A 92 24.91 -9.00 -19.70
N GLU A 93 26.08 -8.74 -20.29
CA GLU A 93 27.25 -8.29 -19.54
C GLU A 93 27.02 -6.89 -18.92
N ALA A 94 26.39 -5.97 -19.65
CA ALA A 94 26.07 -4.65 -19.14
C ALA A 94 25.06 -4.72 -17.97
N TYR A 95 24.00 -5.52 -18.07
CA TYR A 95 23.04 -5.70 -16.98
C TYR A 95 23.64 -6.44 -15.77
N LYS A 96 24.55 -7.40 -15.97
CA LYS A 96 25.30 -8.01 -14.86
C LYS A 96 26.11 -6.95 -14.10
N LYS A 97 26.72 -6.00 -14.82
CA LYS A 97 27.48 -4.90 -14.19
C LYS A 97 26.56 -3.95 -13.44
N GLN A 98 25.38 -3.64 -13.97
CA GLN A 98 24.35 -2.88 -13.24
C GLN A 98 23.97 -3.58 -11.92
N ILE A 99 23.76 -4.89 -11.94
CA ILE A 99 23.41 -5.68 -10.74
C ILE A 99 24.57 -5.65 -9.73
N GLU A 100 25.82 -5.83 -10.19
CA GLU A 100 27.01 -5.77 -9.34
C GLU A 100 27.13 -4.43 -8.61
N LEU A 101 26.83 -3.33 -9.31
CA LEU A 101 26.87 -1.97 -8.76
C LEU A 101 25.62 -1.64 -7.91
N GLY A 102 24.62 -2.52 -7.84
CA GLY A 102 23.42 -2.34 -7.04
C GLY A 102 22.53 -1.16 -7.48
N TRP A 103 22.64 -0.71 -8.74
CA TRP A 103 21.92 0.47 -9.20
C TRP A 103 20.49 0.16 -9.64
N GLY A 104 19.53 0.95 -9.12
CA GLY A 104 18.12 0.88 -9.47
C GLY A 104 17.48 -0.43 -9.03
N LEU A 105 16.45 -0.84 -9.77
CA LEU A 105 15.73 -2.09 -9.50
C LEU A 105 16.46 -3.26 -10.15
N THR A 106 17.43 -3.84 -9.46
CA THR A 106 18.32 -4.90 -9.98
C THR A 106 17.59 -6.14 -10.45
N TYR A 107 16.41 -6.42 -9.92
CA TYR A 107 15.54 -7.50 -10.41
C TYR A 107 15.04 -7.26 -11.84
N ASN A 108 14.84 -6.00 -12.28
CA ASN A 108 14.52 -5.70 -13.67
C ASN A 108 15.70 -6.03 -14.60
N ALA A 109 16.92 -5.74 -14.16
CA ALA A 109 18.10 -6.14 -14.92
C ALA A 109 18.22 -7.66 -15.04
N ALA A 110 17.94 -8.40 -13.95
CA ALA A 110 17.90 -9.86 -13.98
C ALA A 110 16.81 -10.40 -14.92
N TYR A 111 15.64 -9.78 -14.94
CA TYR A 111 14.57 -10.09 -15.88
C TYR A 111 14.99 -9.85 -17.34
N ASN A 112 15.60 -8.69 -17.63
CA ASN A 112 16.09 -8.38 -18.97
C ASN A 112 17.18 -9.37 -19.44
N ILE A 113 18.03 -9.84 -18.51
CA ILE A 113 19.00 -10.90 -18.81
C ILE A 113 18.27 -12.21 -19.20
N ALA A 114 17.18 -12.55 -18.49
CA ALA A 114 16.37 -13.73 -18.84
C ALA A 114 15.78 -13.60 -20.26
N CYS A 115 15.24 -12.41 -20.61
CA CYS A 115 14.75 -12.12 -21.95
C CYS A 115 15.86 -12.23 -23.00
N CYS A 116 17.06 -11.68 -22.74
CA CYS A 116 18.20 -11.82 -23.66
C CYS A 116 18.55 -13.28 -23.94
N TYR A 117 18.61 -14.12 -22.90
CA TYR A 117 18.89 -15.56 -23.07
C TYR A 117 17.76 -16.27 -23.82
N ALA A 118 16.50 -15.95 -23.54
CA ALA A 118 15.36 -16.54 -24.24
C ALA A 118 15.35 -16.18 -25.72
N LEU A 119 15.58 -14.90 -26.06
CA LEU A 119 15.70 -14.41 -27.44
C LEU A 119 16.92 -14.98 -28.19
N SER A 120 17.96 -15.40 -27.45
CA SER A 120 19.12 -16.08 -28.00
C SER A 120 18.96 -17.62 -28.07
N GLY A 121 17.76 -18.15 -27.72
CA GLY A 121 17.47 -19.58 -27.73
C GLY A 121 18.09 -20.40 -26.59
N GLN A 122 18.67 -19.74 -25.62
CA GLN A 122 19.38 -20.35 -24.48
C GLN A 122 18.39 -20.57 -23.29
N LYS A 123 17.57 -21.62 -23.41
CA LYS A 123 16.43 -21.87 -22.51
C LYS A 123 16.79 -22.01 -21.02
N GLU A 124 17.78 -22.85 -20.68
CA GLU A 124 18.17 -23.10 -19.28
C GLU A 124 18.75 -21.85 -18.60
N PRO A 125 19.68 -21.08 -19.20
CA PRO A 125 20.09 -19.78 -18.68
C PRO A 125 18.93 -18.81 -18.51
N ALA A 126 17.98 -18.74 -19.47
CA ALA A 126 16.81 -17.88 -19.39
C ALA A 126 15.94 -18.21 -18.17
N LEU A 127 15.63 -19.49 -17.95
CA LEU A 127 14.86 -19.95 -16.80
C LEU A 127 15.56 -19.67 -15.45
N ASN A 128 16.87 -19.85 -15.41
CA ASN A 128 17.65 -19.59 -14.19
C ASN A 128 17.68 -18.09 -13.85
N TRP A 129 17.82 -17.22 -14.86
CA TRP A 129 17.80 -15.78 -14.65
C TRP A 129 16.39 -15.25 -14.36
N LEU A 130 15.34 -15.85 -14.96
CA LEU A 130 13.97 -15.52 -14.61
C LEU A 130 13.68 -15.87 -13.15
N LYS A 131 14.09 -17.07 -12.70
CA LYS A 131 14.00 -17.44 -11.29
C LYS A 131 14.78 -16.45 -10.40
N LYS A 132 16.00 -16.08 -10.79
CA LYS A 132 16.80 -15.11 -10.05
C LYS A 132 16.10 -13.74 -9.98
N ALA A 133 15.46 -13.29 -11.06
CA ALA A 133 14.66 -12.05 -11.02
C ALA A 133 13.53 -12.14 -9.99
N TYR A 134 12.80 -13.25 -9.95
CA TYR A 134 11.78 -13.51 -8.93
C TYR A 134 12.37 -13.49 -7.51
N ASP A 135 13.49 -14.21 -7.29
CA ASP A 135 14.15 -14.30 -6.00
C ASP A 135 14.67 -12.91 -5.53
N MET A 136 14.99 -12.02 -6.47
CA MET A 136 15.39 -10.63 -6.21
C MET A 136 14.21 -9.67 -6.02
N GLY A 137 12.96 -10.14 -6.14
CA GLY A 137 11.77 -9.35 -5.92
C GLY A 137 11.09 -8.80 -7.17
N PHE A 138 11.30 -9.40 -8.35
CA PHE A 138 10.53 -9.02 -9.54
C PHE A 138 9.04 -9.32 -9.36
N VAL A 139 8.17 -8.32 -9.56
CA VAL A 139 6.76 -8.38 -9.15
C VAL A 139 5.76 -8.27 -10.31
N ARG A 140 6.21 -7.95 -11.50
CA ARG A 140 5.32 -7.77 -12.66
C ARG A 140 4.91 -9.09 -13.29
N THR A 141 4.27 -9.97 -12.51
CA THR A 141 3.87 -11.32 -12.93
C THR A 141 2.94 -11.30 -14.15
N ALA A 142 1.98 -10.38 -14.22
CA ALA A 142 1.09 -10.23 -15.37
C ALA A 142 1.84 -9.94 -16.68
N MET A 143 2.96 -9.19 -16.62
CA MET A 143 3.79 -8.90 -17.78
C MET A 143 4.46 -10.18 -18.31
N ILE A 144 4.95 -11.05 -17.45
CA ILE A 144 5.62 -12.31 -17.83
C ILE A 144 4.72 -13.20 -18.67
N HIS A 145 3.42 -13.20 -18.37
CA HIS A 145 2.45 -14.02 -19.10
C HIS A 145 2.25 -13.57 -20.56
N THR A 146 2.50 -12.32 -20.87
CA THR A 146 2.26 -11.71 -22.18
C THR A 146 3.51 -11.26 -22.92
N ASP A 147 4.67 -11.31 -22.26
CA ASP A 147 5.94 -10.88 -22.85
C ASP A 147 6.44 -11.89 -23.89
N THR A 148 6.45 -11.47 -25.15
CA THR A 148 6.87 -12.30 -26.29
C THR A 148 8.34 -12.67 -26.27
N ASP A 149 9.17 -11.92 -25.55
CA ASP A 149 10.60 -12.22 -25.43
C ASP A 149 10.87 -13.53 -24.67
N LEU A 150 9.87 -14.02 -23.91
CA LEU A 150 9.92 -15.26 -23.16
C LEU A 150 9.26 -16.46 -23.89
N ASP A 151 8.78 -16.29 -25.13
CA ASP A 151 8.04 -17.36 -25.85
C ASP A 151 8.84 -18.64 -26.00
N ALA A 152 10.16 -18.55 -26.18
CA ALA A 152 11.05 -19.70 -26.27
C ALA A 152 11.03 -20.62 -25.04
N ILE A 153 10.68 -20.08 -23.86
CA ILE A 153 10.66 -20.80 -22.57
C ILE A 153 9.26 -20.98 -21.98
N ARG A 154 8.25 -20.37 -22.56
CA ARG A 154 6.87 -20.33 -22.01
C ARG A 154 6.27 -21.73 -21.78
N ASN A 155 6.59 -22.69 -22.62
CA ASN A 155 6.08 -24.06 -22.52
C ASN A 155 6.93 -24.98 -21.63
N GLU A 156 8.06 -24.51 -21.13
CA GLU A 156 8.92 -25.31 -20.27
C GLU A 156 8.26 -25.57 -18.90
N PRO A 157 8.33 -26.79 -18.35
CA PRO A 157 7.74 -27.08 -17.03
C PRO A 157 8.25 -26.18 -15.92
N LYS A 158 9.54 -25.82 -15.94
CA LYS A 158 10.11 -24.87 -14.96
C LYS A 158 9.49 -23.49 -15.04
N PHE A 159 9.20 -22.99 -16.26
CA PHE A 159 8.52 -21.71 -16.45
C PHE A 159 7.11 -21.75 -15.88
N LYS A 160 6.31 -22.77 -16.24
CA LYS A 160 4.93 -22.94 -15.80
C LYS A 160 4.84 -22.98 -14.27
N LYS A 161 5.69 -23.81 -13.66
CA LYS A 161 5.76 -23.91 -12.19
C LYS A 161 6.13 -22.56 -11.53
N LEU A 162 7.10 -21.83 -12.11
CA LEU A 162 7.55 -20.55 -11.57
C LEU A 162 6.48 -19.46 -11.69
N THR A 163 5.71 -19.46 -12.75
CA THR A 163 4.73 -18.43 -13.10
C THR A 163 3.29 -18.79 -12.73
N GLY A 164 3.04 -20.00 -12.26
CA GLY A 164 1.69 -20.48 -11.93
C GLY A 164 0.81 -20.70 -13.16
N THR A 165 1.39 -21.10 -14.29
CA THR A 165 0.66 -21.30 -15.56
C THR A 165 0.50 -22.79 -15.96
N ASP A 166 0.60 -23.69 -14.99
CA ASP A 166 0.28 -25.10 -15.23
C ASP A 166 -1.20 -25.29 -15.62
N ASP A 167 -1.47 -26.35 -16.40
CA ASP A 167 -2.84 -26.70 -16.81
C ASP A 167 -3.61 -27.30 -15.61
N VAL A 168 -4.30 -26.45 -14.88
CA VAL A 168 -5.10 -26.84 -13.70
C VAL A 168 -6.39 -27.59 -14.08
N THR A 169 -6.79 -27.62 -15.35
CA THR A 169 -8.06 -28.23 -15.79
C THR A 169 -8.07 -29.75 -15.62
N LYS A 170 -6.88 -30.36 -15.57
CA LYS A 170 -6.69 -31.82 -15.41
C LYS A 170 -6.43 -32.22 -13.96
N MET A 171 -6.32 -31.25 -13.06
CA MET A 171 -6.08 -31.51 -11.64
C MET A 171 -7.37 -31.95 -10.94
N SER A 172 -7.27 -32.91 -10.06
CA SER A 172 -8.32 -33.20 -9.10
C SER A 172 -8.55 -32.00 -8.18
N ARG A 173 -9.67 -31.96 -7.50
CA ARG A 173 -9.99 -30.87 -6.54
C ARG A 173 -8.86 -30.67 -5.52
N THR A 174 -8.38 -31.75 -4.95
CA THR A 174 -7.30 -31.71 -3.95
C THR A 174 -5.98 -31.20 -4.53
N GLU A 175 -5.59 -31.67 -5.71
CA GLU A 175 -4.39 -31.20 -6.40
C GLU A 175 -4.49 -29.71 -6.74
N GLY A 176 -5.64 -29.25 -7.24
CA GLY A 176 -5.87 -27.86 -7.58
C GLY A 176 -5.76 -26.93 -6.37
N TRP A 177 -6.37 -27.26 -5.24
CA TRP A 177 -6.25 -26.47 -4.01
C TRP A 177 -4.83 -26.50 -3.42
N ARG A 178 -4.12 -27.64 -3.49
CA ARG A 178 -2.71 -27.71 -3.07
C ARG A 178 -1.80 -26.88 -3.96
N TYR A 179 -2.09 -26.87 -5.26
CA TYR A 179 -1.36 -26.03 -6.21
C TYR A 179 -1.54 -24.54 -5.91
N ASP A 180 -2.77 -24.08 -5.73
CA ASP A 180 -3.08 -22.69 -5.37
C ASP A 180 -2.41 -22.31 -4.04
N LEU A 181 -2.48 -23.17 -3.04
CA LEU A 181 -1.87 -22.92 -1.73
C LEU A 181 -0.34 -22.83 -1.82
N ALA A 182 0.28 -23.66 -2.67
CA ALA A 182 1.73 -23.61 -2.91
C ALA A 182 2.16 -22.31 -3.59
N LEU A 183 1.35 -21.76 -4.50
CA LEU A 183 1.61 -20.45 -5.12
C LEU A 183 1.53 -19.32 -4.08
N VAL A 184 0.54 -19.36 -3.18
CA VAL A 184 0.47 -18.38 -2.07
C VAL A 184 1.72 -18.44 -1.21
N GLN A 185 2.16 -19.64 -0.83
CA GLN A 185 3.39 -19.82 -0.06
C GLN A 185 4.61 -19.26 -0.79
N GLN A 186 4.75 -19.60 -2.08
CA GLN A 186 5.86 -19.12 -2.91
C GLN A 186 5.93 -17.59 -2.90
N GLU A 187 4.79 -16.91 -3.10
CA GLU A 187 4.73 -15.45 -3.12
C GLU A 187 5.04 -14.81 -1.76
N VAL A 188 4.51 -15.36 -0.68
CA VAL A 188 4.79 -14.89 0.69
C VAL A 188 6.27 -15.05 1.02
N LEU A 189 6.86 -16.21 0.74
CA LEU A 189 8.27 -16.48 1.03
C LEU A 189 9.20 -15.61 0.18
N ARG A 190 8.88 -15.43 -1.09
CA ARG A 190 9.63 -14.56 -2.01
C ARG A 190 9.73 -13.12 -1.51
N LYS A 191 8.68 -12.62 -0.85
CA LYS A 191 8.58 -11.25 -0.33
C LYS A 191 8.82 -11.15 1.18
N ALA A 192 9.25 -12.24 1.83
CA ALA A 192 9.41 -12.29 3.28
C ALA A 192 10.42 -11.27 3.83
N TYR A 193 11.46 -10.95 3.04
CA TYR A 193 12.51 -9.99 3.43
C TYR A 193 11.98 -8.56 3.67
N LEU A 194 10.83 -8.20 3.09
CA LEU A 194 10.18 -6.90 3.30
C LEU A 194 9.53 -6.79 4.69
N ARG A 195 9.23 -7.92 5.32
CA ARG A 195 8.37 -7.97 6.51
C ARG A 195 9.20 -8.14 7.76
N ARG A 196 9.38 -7.05 8.48
CA ARG A 196 9.98 -7.07 9.81
C ARG A 196 9.02 -7.74 10.77
N GLY A 197 9.37 -8.93 11.29
CA GLY A 197 8.55 -9.66 12.25
C GLY A 197 7.57 -10.66 11.64
N LEU A 198 7.71 -11.01 10.36
CA LEU A 198 7.02 -12.18 9.81
C LEU A 198 7.44 -13.42 10.61
N ALA A 199 6.48 -14.00 11.31
CA ALA A 199 6.66 -15.26 12.04
C ALA A 199 6.60 -16.42 11.04
N LEU A 200 7.70 -16.65 10.30
CA LEU A 200 7.78 -17.72 9.29
C LEU A 200 7.40 -19.09 9.86
N ASP A 201 7.74 -19.37 11.12
CA ASP A 201 7.40 -20.63 11.77
C ASP A 201 5.88 -20.79 11.92
N GLU A 202 5.16 -19.73 12.31
CA GLU A 202 3.71 -19.76 12.44
C GLU A 202 3.03 -19.84 11.06
N PHE A 203 3.53 -19.08 10.07
CA PHE A 203 3.07 -19.19 8.70
C PHE A 203 3.23 -20.61 8.15
N ASN A 204 4.42 -21.20 8.28
CA ASN A 204 4.70 -22.55 7.80
C ASN A 204 3.89 -23.62 8.54
N LYS A 205 3.66 -23.45 9.83
CA LYS A 205 2.81 -24.34 10.64
C LYS A 205 1.37 -24.32 10.13
N GLN A 206 0.79 -23.13 9.93
CA GLN A 206 -0.59 -22.99 9.42
C GLN A 206 -0.70 -23.47 7.97
N TYR A 207 0.29 -23.18 7.12
CA TYR A 207 0.39 -23.72 5.77
C TYR A 207 0.34 -25.25 5.77
N THR A 208 1.20 -25.89 6.56
CA THR A 208 1.28 -27.36 6.64
C THR A 208 -0.03 -27.96 7.15
N ALA A 209 -0.63 -27.37 8.17
CA ALA A 209 -1.91 -27.83 8.72
C ALA A 209 -3.03 -27.74 7.68
N LEU A 210 -3.10 -26.63 6.92
CA LEU A 210 -4.08 -26.46 5.86
C LEU A 210 -3.83 -27.45 4.70
N HIS A 211 -2.58 -27.53 4.21
CA HIS A 211 -2.19 -28.44 3.14
C HIS A 211 -2.62 -29.90 3.42
N ASN A 212 -2.40 -30.37 4.66
CA ASN A 212 -2.71 -31.73 5.07
C ASN A 212 -4.21 -31.98 5.29
N SER A 213 -5.01 -30.95 5.43
CA SER A 213 -6.46 -31.03 5.71
C SER A 213 -7.36 -30.69 4.52
N ILE A 214 -6.80 -30.38 3.35
CA ILE A 214 -7.57 -29.98 2.15
C ILE A 214 -8.62 -31.02 1.77
N ASP A 215 -8.27 -32.32 1.85
CA ASP A 215 -9.15 -33.42 1.45
C ASP A 215 -10.46 -33.48 2.27
N THR A 216 -10.44 -33.04 3.51
CA THR A 216 -11.57 -33.12 4.47
C THR A 216 -12.37 -31.83 4.57
N LYS A 217 -11.94 -30.76 3.91
CA LYS A 217 -12.56 -29.44 4.01
C LYS A 217 -13.38 -29.10 2.77
N THR A 218 -14.44 -28.33 2.97
CA THR A 218 -15.15 -27.67 1.87
C THR A 218 -14.32 -26.54 1.29
N ASP A 219 -14.59 -26.11 0.05
CA ASP A 219 -13.90 -24.97 -0.59
C ASP A 219 -14.01 -23.70 0.28
N GLN A 220 -15.18 -23.48 0.88
CA GLN A 220 -15.40 -22.33 1.75
C GLN A 220 -14.50 -22.38 3.01
N GLN A 221 -14.33 -23.55 3.61
CA GLN A 221 -13.43 -23.75 4.76
C GLN A 221 -11.96 -23.54 4.35
N ILE A 222 -11.55 -24.00 3.15
CA ILE A 222 -10.21 -23.78 2.64
C ILE A 222 -9.96 -22.28 2.46
N ILE A 223 -10.89 -21.54 1.85
CA ILE A 223 -10.78 -20.09 1.67
C ILE A 223 -10.64 -19.37 3.02
N LEU A 224 -11.46 -19.73 4.01
CA LEU A 224 -11.35 -19.14 5.35
C LEU A 224 -10.01 -19.43 6.01
N ASP A 225 -9.50 -20.66 5.89
CA ASP A 225 -8.20 -21.01 6.47
C ASP A 225 -7.04 -20.32 5.72
N MET A 226 -7.15 -20.13 4.41
CA MET A 226 -6.22 -19.30 3.63
C MET A 226 -6.27 -17.82 4.06
N MET A 227 -7.46 -17.28 4.38
CA MET A 227 -7.57 -15.93 4.95
C MET A 227 -6.82 -15.83 6.28
N LYS A 228 -6.97 -16.80 7.19
CA LYS A 228 -6.19 -16.85 8.44
C LYS A 228 -4.70 -16.97 8.19
N LEU A 229 -4.29 -17.82 7.26
CA LEU A 229 -2.90 -17.96 6.85
C LEU A 229 -2.33 -16.61 6.41
N MET A 230 -3.08 -15.85 5.60
CA MET A 230 -2.64 -14.53 5.15
C MET A 230 -2.55 -13.49 6.27
N VAL A 231 -3.32 -13.61 7.35
CA VAL A 231 -3.17 -12.73 8.53
C VAL A 231 -1.80 -12.89 9.19
N THR A 232 -1.19 -14.08 9.13
CA THR A 232 0.16 -14.32 9.70
C THR A 232 1.26 -13.58 8.93
N VAL A 233 0.98 -13.08 7.72
CA VAL A 233 1.89 -12.23 6.95
C VAL A 233 2.16 -10.90 7.65
N ASN A 234 1.25 -10.49 8.53
CA ASN A 234 1.38 -9.36 9.45
C ASN A 234 1.60 -8.00 8.76
N ASP A 235 0.81 -7.74 7.71
CA ASP A 235 0.67 -6.41 7.11
C ASP A 235 -0.79 -6.13 6.72
N GLY A 236 -1.14 -4.85 6.66
CA GLY A 236 -2.51 -4.41 6.42
C GLY A 236 -2.93 -4.43 4.94
N HIS A 237 -1.99 -4.56 4.01
CA HIS A 237 -2.28 -4.55 2.57
C HIS A 237 -2.38 -5.96 1.98
N SER A 238 -1.59 -6.93 2.48
CA SER A 238 -1.69 -8.33 2.04
C SER A 238 -2.98 -8.96 2.51
N GLY A 239 -3.58 -9.80 1.66
CA GLY A 239 -4.81 -10.46 2.04
C GLY A 239 -5.40 -11.32 0.93
N LEU A 240 -6.37 -12.13 1.32
CA LEU A 240 -7.13 -12.96 0.42
C LEU A 240 -8.53 -12.39 0.29
N PHE A 241 -8.94 -12.16 -0.95
CA PHE A 241 -10.26 -11.64 -1.28
C PHE A 241 -11.13 -12.80 -1.81
N PRO A 242 -12.34 -13.00 -1.24
CA PRO A 242 -13.24 -14.04 -1.73
C PRO A 242 -13.47 -13.93 -3.24
N PRO A 243 -13.58 -15.05 -3.96
CA PRO A 243 -13.78 -15.03 -5.40
C PRO A 243 -15.07 -14.29 -5.78
N ALA A 244 -15.06 -13.73 -6.98
CA ALA A 244 -16.19 -12.98 -7.52
C ALA A 244 -17.42 -13.86 -7.88
N GLN A 245 -17.46 -15.11 -7.42
CA GLN A 245 -18.58 -16.03 -7.63
C GLN A 245 -19.82 -15.62 -6.83
N ALA A 246 -21.00 -15.88 -7.35
CA ALA A 246 -22.27 -15.43 -6.77
C ALA A 246 -22.45 -15.83 -5.29
N ALA A 247 -22.02 -17.04 -4.92
CA ALA A 247 -22.10 -17.55 -3.54
C ALA A 247 -21.30 -16.72 -2.51
N TYR A 248 -20.29 -15.96 -2.94
CA TYR A 248 -19.45 -15.14 -2.07
C TYR A 248 -19.77 -13.64 -2.18
N LYS A 249 -20.72 -13.24 -3.03
CA LYS A 249 -21.08 -11.83 -3.25
C LYS A 249 -22.22 -11.35 -2.36
N LEU A 250 -22.89 -12.23 -1.63
CA LEU A 250 -24.00 -11.86 -0.76
C LEU A 250 -23.52 -10.91 0.34
N THR A 251 -24.09 -9.72 0.39
CA THR A 251 -23.84 -8.73 1.43
C THR A 251 -25.14 -8.14 1.96
N LEU A 252 -25.13 -7.75 3.22
CA LEU A 252 -26.25 -7.02 3.79
C LEU A 252 -26.31 -5.62 3.20
N PRO A 253 -27.47 -5.14 2.72
CA PRO A 253 -27.65 -3.80 2.16
C PRO A 253 -27.71 -2.71 3.24
N LEU A 254 -26.78 -2.78 4.19
CA LEU A 254 -26.62 -1.89 5.33
C LEU A 254 -25.16 -1.50 5.46
N GLN A 255 -24.88 -0.29 5.93
CA GLN A 255 -23.55 0.12 6.38
C GLN A 255 -23.54 0.30 7.87
N PHE A 256 -22.62 -0.37 8.51
CA PHE A 256 -22.39 -0.26 9.95
C PHE A 256 -21.26 0.71 10.26
N TYR A 257 -21.29 1.28 11.46
CA TYR A 257 -20.20 2.04 12.03
C TYR A 257 -20.10 1.79 13.54
N PHE A 258 -18.89 1.52 14.03
CA PHE A 258 -18.60 1.41 15.45
C PHE A 258 -18.38 2.80 16.06
N PHE A 259 -19.32 3.21 16.90
CA PHE A 259 -19.17 4.36 17.80
C PHE A 259 -18.71 3.89 19.19
N THR A 260 -18.38 4.82 20.06
CA THR A 260 -18.04 4.50 21.45
C THR A 260 -19.14 3.70 22.17
N GLU A 261 -20.39 3.90 21.78
CA GLU A 261 -21.56 3.23 22.38
C GLU A 261 -21.88 1.86 21.73
N GLY A 262 -21.22 1.49 20.62
CA GLY A 262 -21.40 0.21 19.92
C GLY A 262 -21.57 0.34 18.41
N LEU A 263 -22.15 -0.69 17.79
CA LEU A 263 -22.36 -0.80 16.35
C LEU A 263 -23.72 -0.22 15.96
N TYR A 264 -23.74 0.70 14.99
CA TYR A 264 -24.95 1.36 14.51
C TYR A 264 -25.09 1.26 13.00
N ILE A 265 -26.32 1.32 12.49
CA ILE A 265 -26.64 1.41 11.07
C ILE A 265 -26.58 2.88 10.65
N VAL A 266 -25.61 3.24 9.80
CA VAL A 266 -25.36 4.64 9.38
C VAL A 266 -25.77 4.94 7.95
N ALA A 267 -25.85 3.93 7.09
CA ALA A 267 -26.42 4.03 5.75
C ALA A 267 -27.10 2.71 5.36
N ALA A 268 -28.07 2.77 4.48
CA ALA A 268 -28.82 1.60 4.04
C ALA A 268 -29.38 1.80 2.63
N ASP A 269 -29.66 0.71 1.95
CA ASP A 269 -30.57 0.70 0.81
C ASP A 269 -31.93 1.30 1.20
N GLU A 270 -32.62 1.97 0.27
CA GLU A 270 -33.90 2.64 0.49
C GLU A 270 -34.91 1.76 1.22
N LYS A 271 -34.95 0.46 0.91
CA LYS A 271 -35.82 -0.53 1.53
C LYS A 271 -35.64 -0.62 3.07
N TYR A 272 -34.44 -0.37 3.54
CA TYR A 272 -34.05 -0.49 4.94
C TYR A 272 -33.80 0.85 5.64
N LYS A 273 -34.15 1.99 5.01
CA LYS A 273 -33.93 3.33 5.58
C LYS A 273 -34.58 3.53 6.96
N HIS A 274 -35.66 2.81 7.27
CA HIS A 274 -36.31 2.86 8.56
C HIS A 274 -35.49 2.29 9.72
N LEU A 275 -34.38 1.57 9.41
CA LEU A 275 -33.46 1.02 10.40
C LEU A 275 -32.29 1.96 10.72
N LEU A 276 -32.18 3.09 10.03
CA LEU A 276 -31.07 4.03 10.22
C LEU A 276 -31.05 4.59 11.65
N GLY A 277 -29.87 4.62 12.23
CA GLY A 277 -29.64 5.11 13.60
C GLY A 277 -29.96 4.10 14.69
N ASN A 278 -30.38 2.88 14.36
CA ASN A 278 -30.54 1.82 15.35
C ASN A 278 -29.17 1.20 15.69
N LYS A 279 -28.98 0.88 16.96
CA LYS A 279 -27.87 0.09 17.47
C LYS A 279 -28.11 -1.38 17.16
N VAL A 280 -27.12 -2.06 16.60
CA VAL A 280 -27.15 -3.52 16.39
C VAL A 280 -26.72 -4.21 17.68
N ILE A 281 -27.56 -5.10 18.20
CA ILE A 281 -27.30 -5.88 19.41
C ILE A 281 -26.82 -7.27 19.06
N ASN A 282 -27.57 -7.96 18.18
CA ASN A 282 -27.28 -9.33 17.78
C ASN A 282 -27.44 -9.53 16.26
N PHE A 283 -26.66 -10.46 15.71
CA PHE A 283 -26.88 -11.12 14.43
C PHE A 283 -27.49 -12.50 14.73
N GLY A 284 -28.79 -12.64 14.51
CA GLY A 284 -29.56 -13.78 15.01
C GLY A 284 -29.47 -13.88 16.54
N GLN A 285 -28.88 -14.97 17.01
CA GLN A 285 -28.63 -15.19 18.44
C GLN A 285 -27.20 -14.84 18.89
N THR A 286 -26.37 -14.30 17.98
CA THR A 286 -24.95 -14.03 18.24
C THR A 286 -24.73 -12.54 18.48
N SER A 287 -24.20 -12.17 19.65
CA SER A 287 -23.90 -10.78 19.97
C SER A 287 -22.86 -10.17 19.05
N VAL A 288 -22.94 -8.85 18.82
CA VAL A 288 -21.97 -8.09 18.01
C VAL A 288 -20.54 -8.33 18.48
N ASP A 289 -20.29 -8.37 19.79
CA ASP A 289 -18.96 -8.60 20.34
C ASP A 289 -18.42 -10.00 20.01
N LYS A 290 -19.28 -11.02 20.06
CA LYS A 290 -18.89 -12.38 19.64
C LYS A 290 -18.64 -12.44 18.15
N VAL A 291 -19.47 -11.78 17.32
CA VAL A 291 -19.23 -11.68 15.88
C VAL A 291 -17.89 -11.01 15.60
N ALA A 292 -17.60 -9.87 16.24
CA ALA A 292 -16.33 -9.16 16.11
C ALA A 292 -15.13 -10.04 16.49
N LYS A 293 -15.21 -10.73 17.63
CA LYS A 293 -14.16 -11.63 18.13
C LYS A 293 -13.89 -12.79 17.18
N VAL A 294 -14.92 -13.38 16.59
CA VAL A 294 -14.78 -14.51 15.64
C VAL A 294 -14.24 -14.04 14.29
N LEU A 295 -14.63 -12.84 13.82
CA LEU A 295 -14.16 -12.29 12.54
C LEU A 295 -12.73 -11.74 12.59
N SER A 296 -12.30 -11.17 13.71
CA SER A 296 -10.98 -10.51 13.85
C SER A 296 -9.79 -11.35 13.34
N PRO A 297 -9.70 -12.68 13.57
CA PRO A 297 -8.62 -13.51 13.07
C PRO A 297 -8.53 -13.67 11.54
N TYR A 298 -9.51 -13.17 10.80
CA TYR A 298 -9.56 -13.24 9.33
C TYR A 298 -9.22 -11.91 8.67
N ILE A 299 -8.91 -10.87 9.46
CA ILE A 299 -8.71 -9.50 9.00
C ILE A 299 -7.23 -9.15 9.05
N ASN A 300 -6.63 -8.95 7.90
CA ASN A 300 -5.26 -8.45 7.77
C ASN A 300 -5.15 -7.04 8.35
N ARG A 301 -4.00 -6.74 8.99
CA ARG A 301 -3.84 -5.52 9.77
C ARG A 301 -2.40 -5.09 9.90
N ASP A 302 -2.20 -3.78 10.01
CA ASP A 302 -1.00 -3.21 10.61
C ASP A 302 -1.18 -3.02 12.13
N ASN A 303 -2.45 -2.83 12.57
CA ASN A 303 -2.82 -2.64 13.97
C ASN A 303 -4.31 -2.94 14.24
N GLU A 304 -4.70 -2.96 15.50
CA GLU A 304 -6.08 -3.25 15.92
C GLU A 304 -7.09 -2.14 15.57
N ILE A 305 -6.64 -0.90 15.38
CA ILE A 305 -7.51 0.21 14.94
C ILE A 305 -7.99 -0.04 13.50
N GLY A 306 -7.09 -0.50 12.62
CA GLY A 306 -7.45 -0.93 11.27
C GLY A 306 -8.40 -2.13 11.25
N VAL A 307 -8.33 -3.02 12.25
CA VAL A 307 -9.29 -4.13 12.39
C VAL A 307 -10.70 -3.60 12.64
N VAL A 308 -10.88 -2.65 13.57
CA VAL A 308 -12.20 -2.06 13.86
C VAL A 308 -12.81 -1.43 12.61
N GLN A 309 -11.97 -0.77 11.77
CA GLN A 309 -12.44 -0.22 10.49
C GLN A 309 -12.97 -1.31 9.56
N ARG A 310 -12.30 -2.45 9.45
CA ARG A 310 -12.65 -3.53 8.52
C ARG A 310 -13.76 -4.44 9.05
N LEU A 311 -13.86 -4.60 10.35
CA LEU A 311 -14.91 -5.42 10.98
C LEU A 311 -16.32 -5.03 10.50
N GLN A 312 -16.60 -3.73 10.39
CA GLN A 312 -17.91 -3.24 9.95
C GLN A 312 -18.25 -3.66 8.51
N ASP A 313 -17.24 -3.84 7.65
CA ASP A 313 -17.44 -4.34 6.28
C ASP A 313 -17.55 -5.87 6.26
N PHE A 314 -16.76 -6.57 7.07
CA PHE A 314 -16.83 -8.03 7.21
C PHE A 314 -18.16 -8.50 7.82
N MET A 315 -18.74 -7.75 8.75
CA MET A 315 -20.06 -8.03 9.34
C MET A 315 -21.22 -7.95 8.33
N ARG A 316 -21.01 -7.36 7.17
CA ARG A 316 -21.97 -7.35 6.07
C ARG A 316 -21.90 -8.62 5.20
N HIS A 317 -20.81 -9.39 5.27
CA HIS A 317 -20.55 -10.56 4.44
C HIS A 317 -21.30 -11.79 4.99
N SER A 318 -22.56 -11.95 4.60
CA SER A 318 -23.41 -13.02 5.15
C SER A 318 -22.91 -14.45 4.84
N PRO A 319 -22.28 -14.77 3.69
CA PRO A 319 -21.70 -16.10 3.49
C PRO A 319 -20.56 -16.41 4.48
N MET A 320 -19.74 -15.42 4.82
CA MET A 320 -18.68 -15.60 5.81
C MET A 320 -19.26 -15.81 7.22
N LEU A 321 -20.27 -15.02 7.60
CA LEU A 321 -20.96 -15.18 8.88
C LEU A 321 -21.59 -16.57 9.01
N ASN A 322 -22.20 -17.07 7.93
CA ASN A 322 -22.80 -18.41 7.92
C ASN A 322 -21.73 -19.52 7.98
N ALA A 323 -20.64 -19.42 7.21
CA ALA A 323 -19.56 -20.39 7.23
C ALA A 323 -18.89 -20.49 8.62
N LEU A 324 -18.88 -19.40 9.37
CA LEU A 324 -18.39 -19.32 10.74
C LEU A 324 -19.46 -19.68 11.79
N LYS A 325 -20.65 -20.14 11.33
CA LYS A 325 -21.77 -20.54 12.20
C LYS A 325 -22.27 -19.42 13.12
N LEU A 326 -22.12 -18.16 12.68
CA LEU A 326 -22.61 -16.98 13.41
C LEU A 326 -24.09 -16.68 13.09
N ILE A 327 -24.54 -17.09 11.89
CA ILE A 327 -25.90 -16.99 11.41
C ILE A 327 -26.32 -18.30 10.72
N PRO A 328 -27.58 -18.67 10.72
CA PRO A 328 -28.05 -19.92 10.14
C PRO A 328 -28.22 -19.89 8.61
N ASP A 329 -28.52 -18.73 8.01
CA ASP A 329 -28.83 -18.57 6.59
C ASP A 329 -28.04 -17.40 5.99
N PRO A 330 -27.22 -17.61 4.94
CA PRO A 330 -26.48 -16.53 4.29
C PRO A 330 -27.39 -15.60 3.45
N GLY A 331 -28.57 -16.04 3.04
CA GLY A 331 -29.51 -15.23 2.27
C GLY A 331 -30.34 -14.29 3.11
N LYS A 332 -30.53 -14.59 4.40
CA LYS A 332 -31.42 -13.84 5.30
C LYS A 332 -30.82 -13.77 6.70
N VAL A 333 -30.62 -12.56 7.19
CA VAL A 333 -30.03 -12.32 8.52
C VAL A 333 -31.06 -11.57 9.39
N GLU A 334 -31.48 -12.17 10.49
CA GLU A 334 -32.23 -11.46 11.51
C GLU A 334 -31.29 -10.61 12.34
N LEU A 335 -31.53 -9.31 12.44
CA LEU A 335 -30.84 -8.41 13.33
C LEU A 335 -31.73 -8.06 14.52
N GLU A 336 -31.19 -8.17 15.73
CA GLU A 336 -31.81 -7.57 16.91
C GLU A 336 -31.25 -6.16 17.07
N LEU A 337 -32.14 -5.19 17.14
CA LEU A 337 -31.84 -3.76 17.06
C LEU A 337 -32.42 -3.03 18.26
N MET A 338 -31.73 -2.00 18.72
CA MET A 338 -32.23 -1.06 19.74
C MET A 338 -32.35 0.33 19.11
N ASP A 339 -33.55 0.91 19.17
CA ASP A 339 -33.78 2.27 18.71
C ASP A 339 -33.24 3.33 19.69
N ARG A 340 -33.36 4.61 19.32
CA ARG A 340 -32.90 5.73 20.15
C ARG A 340 -33.69 5.91 21.45
N ALA A 341 -34.88 5.32 21.56
CA ALA A 341 -35.67 5.31 22.78
C ALA A 341 -35.38 4.09 23.70
N GLY A 342 -34.45 3.20 23.26
CA GLY A 342 -34.09 1.99 23.99
C GLY A 342 -35.03 0.78 23.73
N LYS A 343 -35.96 0.89 22.79
CA LYS A 343 -36.87 -0.21 22.44
C LYS A 343 -36.14 -1.25 21.58
N ILE A 344 -36.25 -2.51 21.99
CA ILE A 344 -35.69 -3.64 21.25
C ILE A 344 -36.69 -4.10 20.18
N SER A 345 -36.21 -4.41 19.00
CA SER A 345 -36.97 -4.94 17.88
C SER A 345 -36.09 -5.89 17.03
N LYS A 346 -36.73 -6.67 16.17
CA LYS A 346 -36.09 -7.57 15.23
C LYS A 346 -36.39 -7.15 13.80
N ALA A 347 -35.39 -7.22 12.94
CA ALA A 347 -35.52 -6.95 11.51
C ALA A 347 -34.86 -8.06 10.69
N LEU A 348 -35.59 -8.59 9.71
CA LEU A 348 -35.06 -9.58 8.77
C LEU A 348 -34.46 -8.85 7.56
N ILE A 349 -33.15 -9.01 7.38
CA ILE A 349 -32.39 -8.39 6.28
C ILE A 349 -32.12 -9.46 5.23
N VAL A 350 -32.57 -9.22 4.00
CA VAL A 350 -32.27 -10.07 2.85
C VAL A 350 -30.94 -9.61 2.25
N ALA A 351 -29.98 -10.52 2.17
CA ALA A 351 -28.69 -10.25 1.54
C ALA A 351 -28.83 -10.19 0.01
N ASP A 352 -28.02 -9.37 -0.64
CA ASP A 352 -28.07 -9.11 -2.07
C ASP A 352 -26.70 -9.27 -2.72
N THR A 353 -26.67 -9.78 -3.96
CA THR A 353 -25.47 -9.93 -4.79
C THR A 353 -25.17 -8.70 -5.63
N SER A 354 -26.16 -7.85 -5.89
CA SER A 354 -26.04 -6.63 -6.68
C SER A 354 -25.40 -5.48 -5.92
N MET A 355 -25.21 -5.64 -4.61
CA MET A 355 -24.64 -4.60 -3.78
C MET A 355 -23.21 -4.28 -4.22
N PRO A 356 -22.95 -3.03 -4.64
CA PRO A 356 -21.59 -2.62 -5.00
C PRO A 356 -20.69 -2.82 -3.78
N ARG A 357 -19.47 -3.30 -4.03
CA ARG A 357 -18.41 -3.26 -3.02
C ARG A 357 -18.30 -1.82 -2.54
N VAL A 358 -18.13 -1.63 -1.23
CA VAL A 358 -17.81 -0.30 -0.70
C VAL A 358 -16.56 0.19 -1.44
N ASP A 359 -16.75 1.21 -2.28
CA ASP A 359 -15.67 1.79 -3.05
C ASP A 359 -14.68 2.45 -2.08
N HIS A 360 -13.38 2.39 -2.41
CA HIS A 360 -12.33 3.12 -1.67
C HIS A 360 -12.59 4.64 -1.59
N LYS A 361 -13.45 5.16 -2.47
CA LYS A 361 -13.81 6.59 -2.56
C LYS A 361 -15.01 6.99 -1.73
N SER A 362 -15.77 6.04 -1.19
CA SER A 362 -16.98 6.34 -0.42
C SER A 362 -17.21 5.30 0.65
N ALA A 363 -17.68 5.75 1.80
CA ALA A 363 -18.00 4.87 2.91
C ALA A 363 -19.24 3.97 2.62
N TYR A 364 -20.04 4.29 1.59
CA TYR A 364 -21.28 3.57 1.21
C TYR A 364 -21.65 3.88 -0.25
N PRO A 365 -22.48 3.04 -0.91
CA PRO A 365 -22.97 3.26 -2.27
C PRO A 365 -23.70 4.60 -2.44
N ALA A 366 -23.59 5.19 -3.65
CA ALA A 366 -24.14 6.51 -3.93
C ALA A 366 -25.68 6.60 -3.83
N ASN A 367 -26.35 5.49 -4.11
CA ASN A 367 -27.80 5.36 -4.10
C ASN A 367 -28.39 4.97 -2.74
N TRP A 368 -27.54 4.81 -1.71
CA TRP A 368 -28.03 4.52 -0.37
C TRP A 368 -28.44 5.80 0.37
N VAL A 369 -29.42 5.65 1.26
CA VAL A 369 -29.82 6.70 2.19
C VAL A 369 -28.92 6.66 3.41
N THR A 370 -28.37 7.81 3.79
CA THR A 370 -27.60 7.94 5.03
C THR A 370 -28.50 8.38 6.19
N PHE A 371 -28.06 8.11 7.42
CA PHE A 371 -28.77 8.56 8.61
C PHE A 371 -29.06 10.07 8.59
N HIS A 372 -28.09 10.89 8.21
CA HIS A 372 -28.26 12.35 8.15
C HIS A 372 -29.21 12.81 7.05
N GLN A 373 -29.19 12.18 5.87
CA GLN A 373 -30.15 12.46 4.81
C GLN A 373 -31.59 12.15 5.23
N SER A 374 -31.79 11.14 6.10
CA SER A 374 -33.11 10.78 6.61
C SER A 374 -33.66 11.78 7.64
N LEU A 375 -32.82 12.61 8.26
CA LEU A 375 -33.22 13.55 9.31
C LEU A 375 -33.28 15.01 8.83
N SER A 376 -32.29 15.44 8.06
CA SER A 376 -32.18 16.81 7.56
C SER A 376 -31.08 16.88 6.51
N ASN A 377 -31.08 17.98 5.72
CA ASN A 377 -29.99 18.26 4.76
C ASN A 377 -28.73 18.83 5.43
N ASN A 378 -28.74 19.05 6.74
CA ASN A 378 -27.59 19.61 7.47
C ASN A 378 -26.73 18.47 8.00
N VAL A 379 -25.48 18.37 7.52
CA VAL A 379 -24.53 17.34 7.89
C VAL A 379 -23.24 17.96 8.41
N PRO A 380 -22.52 17.30 9.35
CA PRO A 380 -21.18 17.73 9.73
C PRO A 380 -20.25 17.79 8.51
N LEU A 381 -19.24 18.69 8.54
CA LEU A 381 -18.36 18.91 7.40
C LEU A 381 -17.73 17.64 6.86
N TYR A 382 -17.25 16.75 7.73
CA TYR A 382 -16.61 15.50 7.31
C TYR A 382 -17.54 14.53 6.56
N LEU A 383 -18.85 14.74 6.59
CA LEU A 383 -19.85 13.99 5.84
C LEU A 383 -20.40 14.75 4.63
N LYS A 384 -20.04 16.04 4.46
CA LYS A 384 -20.57 16.92 3.41
C LYS A 384 -20.23 16.42 2.01
N SER A 385 -18.99 16.01 1.77
CA SER A 385 -18.50 15.62 0.45
C SER A 385 -17.49 14.46 0.49
N PRO A 386 -17.86 13.29 1.03
CA PRO A 386 -16.91 12.18 1.26
C PRO A 386 -16.40 11.54 -0.04
N ARG A 387 -17.01 11.84 -1.21
CA ARG A 387 -16.63 11.31 -2.53
C ARG A 387 -15.66 12.19 -3.30
N ILE A 388 -15.50 13.46 -2.90
CA ILE A 388 -14.55 14.40 -3.49
C ILE A 388 -13.18 14.11 -2.90
N ASN A 389 -12.12 14.02 -3.72
CA ASN A 389 -10.78 13.69 -3.25
C ASN A 389 -10.28 14.71 -2.22
N TYR A 390 -10.49 16.00 -2.47
CA TYR A 390 -10.10 17.10 -1.58
C TYR A 390 -10.91 18.35 -1.86
N TRP A 391 -11.23 19.08 -0.80
CA TRP A 391 -11.87 20.39 -0.86
C TRP A 391 -11.58 21.15 0.42
N PHE A 392 -11.76 22.47 0.42
CA PHE A 392 -11.67 23.29 1.62
C PHE A 392 -12.72 24.38 1.65
N GLU A 393 -13.02 24.85 2.85
CA GLU A 393 -13.82 26.06 3.08
C GLU A 393 -13.37 26.75 4.36
N LYS A 394 -13.58 28.07 4.45
CA LYS A 394 -13.41 28.84 5.66
C LYS A 394 -14.66 28.69 6.53
N LEU A 395 -14.48 28.36 7.82
CA LEU A 395 -15.61 28.25 8.73
C LEU A 395 -16.26 29.65 8.94
N PRO A 396 -17.61 29.74 8.98
CA PRO A 396 -18.32 30.98 9.24
C PRO A 396 -17.81 31.65 10.53
N ASP A 397 -17.74 32.98 10.54
CA ASP A 397 -17.39 33.83 11.69
C ASP A 397 -16.11 33.39 12.43
N SER A 398 -15.17 32.76 11.69
CA SER A 398 -13.92 32.26 12.25
C SER A 398 -12.71 32.57 11.37
N LYS A 399 -11.51 32.32 11.91
CA LYS A 399 -10.23 32.37 11.20
C LYS A 399 -9.70 30.97 10.90
N ILE A 400 -10.60 30.00 10.74
CA ILE A 400 -10.28 28.60 10.55
C ILE A 400 -10.62 28.19 9.12
N VAL A 401 -9.67 27.61 8.42
CA VAL A 401 -9.90 26.87 7.16
C VAL A 401 -9.93 25.40 7.49
N TYR A 402 -11.01 24.75 7.07
CA TYR A 402 -11.18 23.31 7.11
C TYR A 402 -10.91 22.74 5.71
N MET A 403 -9.99 21.81 5.63
CA MET A 403 -9.69 21.01 4.43
C MET A 403 -10.09 19.55 4.69
N GLN A 404 -10.98 19.01 3.88
CA GLN A 404 -11.21 17.58 3.85
C GLN A 404 -10.36 16.95 2.75
N PHE A 405 -9.57 15.94 3.13
CA PHE A 405 -8.69 15.22 2.21
C PHE A 405 -9.00 13.72 2.26
N ASN A 406 -9.83 13.25 1.33
CA ASN A 406 -10.40 11.90 1.35
C ASN A 406 -9.60 10.87 0.55
N SER A 407 -8.77 11.31 -0.41
CA SER A 407 -7.96 10.38 -1.23
C SER A 407 -6.75 11.09 -1.81
N VAL A 408 -5.59 10.43 -1.75
CA VAL A 408 -4.33 10.95 -2.33
C VAL A 408 -4.29 10.61 -3.83
N ARG A 409 -5.08 11.32 -4.61
CA ARG A 409 -5.21 11.14 -6.07
C ARG A 409 -5.39 12.50 -6.73
N ASN A 410 -4.98 12.63 -7.99
CA ASN A 410 -5.38 13.80 -8.77
C ASN A 410 -6.87 13.70 -9.11
N ASP A 411 -7.60 14.81 -9.01
CA ASP A 411 -8.93 14.93 -9.57
C ASP A 411 -8.85 15.31 -11.06
N LYS A 412 -9.90 15.01 -11.82
CA LYS A 412 -9.96 15.38 -13.24
C LYS A 412 -10.03 16.90 -13.46
N ALA A 413 -10.71 17.59 -12.55
CA ALA A 413 -10.91 19.03 -12.65
C ALA A 413 -9.69 19.82 -12.13
N GLU A 414 -9.01 19.33 -11.12
CA GLU A 414 -7.90 20.03 -10.46
C GLU A 414 -6.90 19.02 -9.91
N SER A 415 -5.62 19.12 -10.28
CA SER A 415 -4.58 18.26 -9.68
C SER A 415 -4.38 18.59 -8.20
N LEU A 416 -3.85 17.63 -7.42
CA LEU A 416 -3.54 17.88 -6.00
C LEU A 416 -2.57 19.06 -5.84
N ASN A 417 -1.59 19.21 -6.72
CA ASN A 417 -0.64 20.33 -6.68
C ASN A 417 -1.34 21.68 -6.87
N ALA A 418 -2.19 21.80 -7.90
CA ALA A 418 -2.94 23.04 -8.17
C ALA A 418 -3.89 23.38 -7.00
N PHE A 419 -4.54 22.36 -6.42
CA PHE A 419 -5.37 22.53 -5.24
C PHE A 419 -4.56 23.06 -4.04
N VAL A 420 -3.38 22.51 -3.81
CA VAL A 420 -2.48 22.96 -2.73
C VAL A 420 -2.04 24.40 -2.93
N GLU A 421 -1.67 24.79 -4.14
CA GLU A 421 -1.32 26.17 -4.48
C GLU A 421 -2.49 27.12 -4.20
N ARG A 422 -3.70 26.75 -4.58
CA ARG A 422 -4.92 27.52 -4.31
C ARG A 422 -5.23 27.61 -2.82
N LEU A 423 -5.07 26.52 -2.06
CA LEU A 423 -5.25 26.51 -0.60
C LEU A 423 -4.24 27.42 0.10
N MET A 424 -2.95 27.34 -0.26
CA MET A 424 -1.90 28.17 0.34
C MET A 424 -2.09 29.64 -0.02
N LYS A 425 -2.44 29.96 -1.27
CA LYS A 425 -2.80 31.31 -1.68
C LYS A 425 -3.95 31.85 -0.82
N PHE A 426 -5.03 31.08 -0.68
CA PHE A 426 -6.17 31.46 0.13
C PHE A 426 -5.80 31.73 1.59
N THR A 427 -5.00 30.85 2.21
CA THR A 427 -4.57 31.03 3.61
C THR A 427 -3.68 32.25 3.82
N ASN A 428 -2.88 32.63 2.82
CA ASN A 428 -1.98 33.78 2.90
C ASN A 428 -2.71 35.13 2.67
N GLU A 429 -3.65 35.16 1.72
CA GLU A 429 -4.36 36.38 1.33
C GLU A 429 -5.57 36.72 2.24
N ASN A 430 -6.02 35.77 3.07
CA ASN A 430 -7.16 35.97 3.96
C ASN A 430 -6.77 35.96 5.43
N ASP A 431 -7.68 36.44 6.29
CA ASP A 431 -7.54 36.36 7.74
C ASP A 431 -7.81 34.94 8.23
N VAL A 432 -6.76 34.10 8.15
CA VAL A 432 -6.75 32.69 8.56
C VAL A 432 -5.69 32.50 9.63
N GLU A 433 -6.06 31.93 10.76
CA GLU A 433 -5.13 31.57 11.85
C GLU A 433 -4.90 30.07 11.92
N LYS A 434 -5.93 29.27 11.65
CA LYS A 434 -5.84 27.80 11.76
C LYS A 434 -6.15 27.14 10.44
N LEU A 435 -5.39 26.09 10.12
CA LEU A 435 -5.70 25.11 9.07
C LEU A 435 -5.95 23.75 9.71
N VAL A 436 -7.11 23.17 9.41
CA VAL A 436 -7.49 21.83 9.82
C VAL A 436 -7.44 20.93 8.58
N ILE A 437 -6.62 19.88 8.61
CA ILE A 437 -6.52 18.85 7.57
C ILE A 437 -7.22 17.60 8.08
N ASP A 438 -8.36 17.25 7.49
CA ASP A 438 -9.13 16.07 7.91
C ASP A 438 -8.80 14.86 7.03
N LEU A 439 -8.15 13.87 7.64
CA LEU A 439 -7.74 12.61 7.02
C LEU A 439 -8.60 11.42 7.45
N ARG A 440 -9.66 11.62 8.25
CA ARG A 440 -10.39 10.49 8.87
C ARG A 440 -11.08 9.57 7.84
N TRP A 441 -11.35 10.04 6.62
CA TRP A 441 -11.88 9.24 5.51
C TRP A 441 -10.82 8.79 4.51
N ASN A 442 -9.57 9.21 4.66
CA ASN A 442 -8.53 8.97 3.67
C ASN A 442 -7.91 7.57 3.81
N ASN A 443 -8.24 6.69 2.87
CA ASN A 443 -7.68 5.33 2.82
C ASN A 443 -6.38 5.23 1.99
N GLY A 444 -5.81 6.38 1.56
CA GLY A 444 -4.56 6.41 0.81
C GLY A 444 -4.70 6.82 -0.66
N GLY A 445 -3.85 6.26 -1.49
CA GLY A 445 -3.70 6.58 -2.91
C GLY A 445 -2.23 6.59 -3.33
N ASN A 446 -1.81 7.61 -4.09
CA ASN A 446 -0.44 7.70 -4.60
C ASN A 446 0.42 8.62 -3.72
N THR A 447 1.31 8.04 -2.93
CA THR A 447 2.25 8.76 -2.06
C THR A 447 3.14 9.75 -2.81
N MET A 448 3.45 9.50 -4.10
CA MET A 448 4.31 10.38 -4.91
C MET A 448 3.69 11.76 -5.18
N LEU A 449 2.40 11.96 -4.92
CA LEU A 449 1.72 13.24 -5.01
C LEU A 449 1.86 14.12 -3.76
N LEU A 450 2.42 13.60 -2.66
CA LEU A 450 2.47 14.29 -1.38
C LEU A 450 3.58 15.35 -1.24
N PRO A 451 4.79 15.22 -1.82
CA PRO A 451 5.90 16.13 -1.56
C PRO A 451 5.56 17.62 -1.77
N PRO A 452 4.87 18.05 -2.85
CA PRO A 452 4.49 19.45 -3.00
C PRO A 452 3.61 19.97 -1.86
N PHE A 453 2.66 19.16 -1.36
CA PHE A 453 1.79 19.52 -0.25
C PHE A 453 2.58 19.69 1.06
N ILE A 454 3.45 18.74 1.38
CA ILE A 454 4.29 18.80 2.58
C ILE A 454 5.19 20.05 2.53
N ASN A 455 5.87 20.27 1.40
CA ASN A 455 6.75 21.43 1.21
C ASN A 455 6.00 22.76 1.33
N ALA A 456 4.78 22.84 0.80
CA ALA A 456 3.95 24.03 0.90
C ALA A 456 3.56 24.35 2.35
N LEU A 457 3.24 23.32 3.15
CA LEU A 457 2.95 23.47 4.57
C LEU A 457 4.19 23.90 5.38
N ILE A 458 5.36 23.28 5.10
CA ILE A 458 6.63 23.64 5.79
C ILE A 458 6.97 25.12 5.54
N LYS A 459 6.80 25.60 4.31
CA LYS A 459 7.09 26.99 3.91
C LYS A 459 6.09 28.00 4.45
N ASN A 460 4.89 27.57 4.86
CA ASN A 460 3.85 28.48 5.31
C ASN A 460 4.03 28.80 6.81
N GLU A 461 4.86 29.80 7.12
CA GLU A 461 5.14 30.21 8.50
C GLU A 461 3.91 30.69 9.28
N LYS A 462 2.84 31.12 8.60
CA LYS A 462 1.59 31.54 9.23
C LYS A 462 0.85 30.34 9.82
N ILE A 463 0.80 29.24 9.07
CA ILE A 463 0.05 28.03 9.41
C ILE A 463 0.91 27.02 10.17
N ASN A 464 2.16 26.80 9.77
CA ASN A 464 3.06 25.83 10.41
C ASN A 464 3.57 26.36 11.78
N LYS A 465 2.63 26.66 12.65
CA LYS A 465 2.85 27.06 14.05
C LYS A 465 2.03 26.19 14.98
N ARG A 466 2.58 25.90 16.16
CA ARG A 466 1.87 25.14 17.18
C ARG A 466 0.55 25.84 17.55
N GLY A 467 -0.55 25.09 17.48
CA GLY A 467 -1.91 25.61 17.70
C GLY A 467 -2.56 26.29 16.49
N ASN A 468 -1.89 26.28 15.32
CA ASN A 468 -2.44 26.78 14.06
C ASN A 468 -2.67 25.63 13.04
N LEU A 469 -1.81 24.60 13.02
CA LEU A 469 -1.94 23.45 12.15
C LEU A 469 -2.50 22.25 12.92
N PHE A 470 -3.63 21.73 12.47
CA PHE A 470 -4.28 20.55 13.04
C PHE A 470 -4.50 19.48 11.99
N VAL A 471 -4.38 18.23 12.42
CA VAL A 471 -4.64 17.06 11.58
C VAL A 471 -5.65 16.16 12.29
N ILE A 472 -6.82 15.97 11.68
CA ILE A 472 -7.80 15.01 12.20
C ILE A 472 -7.52 13.65 11.58
N THR A 473 -7.21 12.65 12.40
CA THR A 473 -6.99 11.27 11.99
C THR A 473 -8.11 10.36 12.48
N GLY A 474 -8.21 9.20 11.87
CA GLY A 474 -9.15 8.18 12.29
C GLY A 474 -8.68 6.79 11.82
N ARG A 475 -9.46 5.80 12.19
CA ARG A 475 -9.19 4.37 11.90
C ARG A 475 -9.08 4.04 10.40
N ARG A 476 -9.55 4.93 9.53
CA ARG A 476 -9.44 4.81 8.07
C ARG A 476 -8.24 5.57 7.48
N THR A 477 -7.49 6.32 8.28
CA THR A 477 -6.23 6.93 7.84
C THR A 477 -5.22 5.81 7.61
N PHE A 478 -4.97 5.46 6.32
CA PHE A 478 -4.27 4.25 5.92
C PHE A 478 -3.42 4.49 4.67
N SER A 479 -2.40 3.66 4.39
CA SER A 479 -1.60 3.68 3.16
C SER A 479 -0.96 5.05 2.89
N ALA A 480 -1.13 5.68 1.70
CA ALA A 480 -0.58 7.00 1.40
C ALA A 480 -1.05 8.10 2.37
N ALA A 481 -2.24 7.98 2.98
CA ALA A 481 -2.67 8.90 4.04
C ALA A 481 -1.89 8.67 5.34
N GLN A 482 -1.49 7.44 5.64
CA GLN A 482 -0.56 7.14 6.72
C GLN A 482 0.81 7.77 6.47
N ASN A 483 1.33 7.66 5.23
CA ASN A 483 2.56 8.34 4.85
C ASN A 483 2.46 9.85 5.06
N LEU A 484 1.34 10.46 4.63
CA LEU A 484 1.07 11.88 4.87
C LEU A 484 1.06 12.22 6.35
N ALA A 485 0.31 11.48 7.18
CA ALA A 485 0.26 11.69 8.61
C ALA A 485 1.66 11.59 9.24
N THR A 486 2.46 10.60 8.84
CA THR A 486 3.85 10.41 9.29
C THR A 486 4.75 11.58 8.88
N TYR A 487 4.63 12.08 7.65
CA TYR A 487 5.41 13.24 7.19
C TYR A 487 5.00 14.51 7.92
N LEU A 488 3.71 14.74 8.15
CA LEU A 488 3.21 15.89 8.93
C LEU A 488 3.71 15.85 10.37
N GLU A 489 3.70 14.68 11.02
CA GLU A 489 4.24 14.50 12.36
C GLU A 489 5.75 14.82 12.42
N LYS A 490 6.53 14.40 11.42
CA LYS A 490 7.99 14.56 11.40
C LYS A 490 8.47 15.94 10.97
N GLN A 491 7.75 16.59 10.08
CA GLN A 491 8.27 17.75 9.33
C GLN A 491 7.51 19.05 9.64
N THR A 492 6.44 18.97 10.44
CA THR A 492 5.64 20.15 10.85
C THR A 492 5.39 20.14 12.35
N VAL A 493 4.77 21.19 12.85
CA VAL A 493 4.34 21.29 14.25
C VAL A 493 2.84 21.00 14.42
N ALA A 494 2.27 20.18 13.55
CA ALA A 494 0.86 19.84 13.55
C ALA A 494 0.41 19.18 14.87
N THR A 495 -0.79 19.53 15.32
CA THR A 495 -1.46 18.88 16.45
C THR A 495 -2.46 17.85 15.91
N PHE A 496 -2.30 16.60 16.29
CA PHE A 496 -3.17 15.50 15.85
C PHE A 496 -4.37 15.36 16.77
N VAL A 497 -5.56 15.18 16.19
CA VAL A 497 -6.85 15.09 16.90
C VAL A 497 -7.67 13.93 16.33
N GLY A 498 -8.49 13.29 17.15
CA GLY A 498 -9.40 12.24 16.74
C GLY A 498 -9.00 10.85 17.24
N GLU A 499 -8.97 9.86 16.36
CA GLU A 499 -8.55 8.49 16.68
C GLU A 499 -7.11 8.20 16.20
N PRO A 500 -6.45 7.16 16.75
CA PRO A 500 -5.20 6.64 16.16
C PRO A 500 -5.41 6.22 14.70
N THR A 501 -4.34 6.27 13.92
CA THR A 501 -4.38 5.86 12.51
C THR A 501 -4.52 4.33 12.36
N GLY A 502 -5.15 3.89 11.26
CA GLY A 502 -5.37 2.47 10.97
C GLY A 502 -4.17 1.73 10.38
N SER A 503 -3.00 2.40 10.26
CA SER A 503 -1.76 1.82 9.77
C SER A 503 -0.57 2.28 10.61
N SER A 504 0.57 1.61 10.44
CA SER A 504 1.83 1.93 11.13
C SER A 504 2.60 3.03 10.41
N PRO A 505 3.44 3.85 11.11
CA PRO A 505 4.30 4.84 10.47
C PRO A 505 5.27 4.27 9.43
N ASN A 506 5.72 3.03 9.64
CA ASN A 506 6.45 2.22 8.67
C ASN A 506 5.66 0.94 8.42
N PHE A 507 5.32 0.64 7.19
CA PHE A 507 4.46 -0.50 6.84
C PHE A 507 4.87 -1.13 5.49
N VAL A 508 4.41 -2.36 5.25
CA VAL A 508 4.48 -3.00 3.93
C VAL A 508 3.20 -2.69 3.17
N GLY A 509 3.34 -2.19 1.96
CA GLY A 509 2.23 -1.75 1.12
C GLY A 509 2.37 -2.15 -0.34
N GLU A 510 1.58 -1.52 -1.18
CA GLU A 510 1.32 -1.79 -2.58
C GLU A 510 0.44 -3.01 -2.83
N GLU A 511 -0.14 -3.02 -4.01
CA GLU A 511 -1.06 -4.09 -4.43
C GLU A 511 -0.40 -4.88 -5.56
N ASP A 512 -0.04 -6.13 -5.28
CA ASP A 512 0.39 -7.11 -6.28
C ASP A 512 -0.54 -8.33 -6.22
N PHE A 513 -1.62 -8.23 -7.01
CA PHE A 513 -2.67 -9.24 -7.04
C PHE A 513 -2.30 -10.41 -7.94
N ILE A 514 -2.42 -11.60 -7.38
CA ILE A 514 -2.42 -12.85 -8.14
C ILE A 514 -3.80 -13.49 -8.10
N THR A 515 -4.31 -13.90 -9.25
CA THR A 515 -5.50 -14.75 -9.35
C THR A 515 -5.04 -16.19 -9.33
N LEU A 516 -5.42 -16.94 -8.30
CA LEU A 516 -5.04 -18.34 -8.15
C LEU A 516 -5.64 -19.18 -9.31
N PRO A 517 -4.82 -20.00 -9.98
CA PRO A 517 -5.22 -20.62 -11.24
C PRO A 517 -6.39 -21.61 -11.13
N TYR A 518 -6.48 -22.37 -10.03
CA TYR A 518 -7.54 -23.37 -9.82
C TYR A 518 -8.81 -22.72 -9.27
N SER A 519 -8.74 -22.09 -8.10
CA SER A 519 -9.90 -21.57 -7.38
C SER A 519 -10.42 -20.23 -7.91
N LYS A 520 -9.62 -19.51 -8.71
CA LYS A 520 -9.89 -18.12 -9.16
C LYS A 520 -10.00 -17.11 -8.02
N VAL A 521 -9.49 -17.45 -6.83
CA VAL A 521 -9.39 -16.54 -5.71
C VAL A 521 -8.30 -15.51 -5.97
N ASN A 522 -8.56 -14.25 -5.65
CA ASN A 522 -7.57 -13.19 -5.73
C ASN A 522 -6.84 -13.04 -4.38
N VAL A 523 -5.52 -13.08 -4.45
CA VAL A 523 -4.64 -12.87 -3.29
C VAL A 523 -3.76 -11.67 -3.57
N ASN A 524 -3.65 -10.77 -2.60
CA ASN A 524 -2.63 -9.71 -2.61
C ASN A 524 -1.48 -10.09 -1.68
N VAL A 525 -0.25 -10.00 -2.17
CA VAL A 525 0.97 -10.12 -1.36
C VAL A 525 1.82 -8.90 -1.63
N SER A 526 1.72 -7.91 -0.77
CA SER A 526 2.39 -6.60 -0.92
C SER A 526 3.91 -6.72 -1.04
N ASP A 527 4.52 -5.84 -1.81
CA ASP A 527 5.89 -5.97 -2.30
C ASP A 527 6.80 -4.76 -1.99
N LEU A 528 6.31 -3.74 -1.29
CA LEU A 528 7.09 -2.55 -0.97
C LEU A 528 7.04 -2.22 0.53
N PHE A 529 8.21 -2.01 1.14
CA PHE A 529 8.32 -1.47 2.49
C PHE A 529 8.40 0.05 2.46
N TRP A 530 7.36 0.71 2.96
CA TRP A 530 7.30 2.17 3.14
C TRP A 530 7.95 2.56 4.45
N GLN A 531 9.18 3.08 4.38
CA GLN A 531 9.88 3.65 5.51
C GLN A 531 9.65 5.16 5.56
N SER A 532 8.48 5.59 6.01
CA SER A 532 8.11 7.02 6.12
C SER A 532 8.56 7.64 7.43
N SER A 533 8.75 6.82 8.46
CA SER A 533 9.34 7.23 9.74
C SER A 533 10.80 6.78 9.88
N TRP A 534 11.36 6.93 11.08
CA TRP A 534 12.72 6.48 11.40
C TRP A 534 12.83 4.95 11.26
N PRO A 535 14.00 4.41 10.89
CA PRO A 535 14.16 2.96 10.74
C PRO A 535 13.84 2.16 12.00
N GLY A 536 14.06 2.74 13.19
CA GLY A 536 13.76 2.14 14.49
C GLY A 536 12.34 2.38 15.00
N ASP A 537 11.49 3.11 14.28
CA ASP A 537 10.11 3.36 14.70
C ASP A 537 9.29 2.06 14.61
N LYS A 538 8.88 1.55 15.77
CA LYS A 538 8.09 0.32 15.93
C LYS A 538 6.63 0.60 16.29
N ARG A 539 6.21 1.88 16.30
CA ARG A 539 4.82 2.23 16.58
C ARG A 539 3.91 1.59 15.55
N THR A 540 2.76 1.14 16.02
CA THR A 540 1.75 0.52 15.17
C THR A 540 0.71 1.51 14.65
N TRP A 541 0.70 2.75 15.18
CA TRP A 541 -0.15 3.88 14.76
C TRP A 541 0.49 5.22 15.10
N ILE A 542 -0.03 6.30 14.53
CA ILE A 542 0.16 7.64 15.05
C ILE A 542 -0.97 7.91 16.04
N ALA A 543 -0.61 8.13 17.30
CA ALA A 543 -1.55 8.48 18.34
C ALA A 543 -1.90 9.98 18.24
N PRO A 544 -3.19 10.38 18.30
CA PRO A 544 -3.55 11.78 18.35
C PRO A 544 -3.15 12.40 19.70
N THR A 545 -2.79 13.68 19.68
CA THR A 545 -2.56 14.49 20.90
C THR A 545 -3.85 14.62 21.69
N LEU A 546 -4.98 14.79 20.99
CA LEU A 546 -6.31 14.80 21.57
C LEU A 546 -7.08 13.57 21.07
N TYR A 547 -7.22 12.58 21.93
CA TYR A 547 -8.02 11.39 21.65
C TYR A 547 -9.49 11.70 21.76
N ILE A 548 -10.18 11.75 20.62
CA ILE A 548 -11.60 12.08 20.50
C ILE A 548 -12.25 11.06 19.56
N PRO A 549 -12.57 9.85 20.06
CA PRO A 549 -13.26 8.85 19.26
C PRO A 549 -14.72 9.30 19.00
N PRO A 550 -15.30 8.98 17.84
CA PRO A 550 -16.64 9.40 17.49
C PRO A 550 -17.69 8.73 18.39
N SER A 551 -18.60 9.54 18.94
CA SER A 551 -19.77 9.05 19.67
C SER A 551 -21.03 9.08 18.80
N PHE A 552 -21.93 8.08 18.95
CA PHE A 552 -23.24 8.12 18.27
C PHE A 552 -24.09 9.29 18.74
N LYS A 553 -23.94 9.70 19.99
CA LYS A 553 -24.62 10.87 20.55
C LYS A 553 -24.30 12.14 19.77
N ALA A 554 -23.02 12.41 19.51
CA ALA A 554 -22.62 13.58 18.72
C ALA A 554 -22.99 13.42 17.25
N TYR A 555 -22.73 12.24 16.67
CA TYR A 555 -23.10 11.92 15.30
C TYR A 555 -24.58 12.16 15.05
N SER A 556 -25.46 11.64 15.90
CA SER A 556 -26.91 11.80 15.76
C SER A 556 -27.41 13.24 15.97
N ALA A 557 -26.63 14.08 16.62
CA ALA A 557 -26.90 15.49 16.84
C ALA A 557 -26.25 16.41 15.78
N ASN A 558 -25.73 15.86 14.66
CA ASN A 558 -24.99 16.60 13.61
C ASN A 558 -23.75 17.35 14.13
N ARG A 559 -23.08 16.82 15.14
CA ARG A 559 -21.90 17.41 15.74
C ARG A 559 -20.62 16.67 15.32
N ASP A 560 -19.52 17.41 15.26
CA ASP A 560 -18.17 16.89 15.03
C ASP A 560 -17.29 17.21 16.24
N GLU A 561 -17.16 16.26 17.16
CA GLU A 561 -16.43 16.43 18.43
C GLU A 561 -14.96 16.77 18.20
N ALA A 562 -14.33 16.21 17.14
CA ALA A 562 -12.93 16.50 16.83
C ALA A 562 -12.76 17.94 16.32
N LEU A 563 -13.63 18.38 15.41
CA LEU A 563 -13.58 19.76 14.90
C LEU A 563 -13.96 20.77 16.00
N GLU A 564 -14.95 20.48 16.82
CA GLU A 564 -15.35 21.31 17.98
C GLU A 564 -14.19 21.51 18.97
N ALA A 565 -13.42 20.46 19.25
CA ALA A 565 -12.24 20.57 20.10
C ALA A 565 -11.17 21.48 19.50
N ILE A 566 -10.99 21.49 18.18
CA ILE A 566 -10.05 22.38 17.48
C ILE A 566 -10.57 23.83 17.49
N VAL A 567 -11.86 24.03 17.24
CA VAL A 567 -12.48 25.37 17.29
C VAL A 567 -12.27 26.00 18.67
N ASN A 568 -12.50 25.21 19.73
CA ASN A 568 -12.37 25.65 21.12
C ASN A 568 -10.92 25.63 21.65
N TRP A 569 -9.95 25.21 20.83
CA TRP A 569 -8.55 25.17 21.22
C TRP A 569 -8.00 26.57 21.44
N SER A 570 -7.65 26.90 22.67
CA SER A 570 -6.99 28.16 23.03
C SER A 570 -5.50 27.95 23.32
N LYS A 571 -4.65 28.93 22.96
CA LYS A 571 -3.20 28.86 23.25
C LYS A 571 -2.90 28.78 24.75
N ALA A 572 -3.83 29.25 25.61
CA ALA A 572 -3.72 29.16 27.06
C ALA A 572 -3.80 27.71 27.60
N SER A 573 -4.42 26.81 26.88
CA SER A 573 -4.51 25.39 27.28
C SER A 573 -3.16 24.64 27.21
N MET A 574 -2.13 25.25 26.61
CA MET A 574 -0.78 24.67 26.51
C MET A 574 0.13 25.07 27.69
N ALA A 575 -0.12 26.20 28.32
CA ALA A 575 0.75 26.71 29.40
C ALA A 575 0.70 25.86 30.69
N ASN A 576 -0.33 25.02 30.84
CA ASN A 576 -0.55 24.19 32.04
C ASN A 576 -0.09 22.75 31.94
N LYS A 577 0.63 22.36 30.87
CA LYS A 577 1.24 21.02 30.74
C LYS A 577 2.74 21.15 30.46
N THR A 578 3.49 21.56 31.46
CA THR A 578 4.91 21.27 31.58
C THR A 578 5.03 19.77 31.93
N PHE A 579 5.61 18.98 31.00
CA PHE A 579 6.04 17.62 31.27
C PHE A 579 7.39 17.62 31.95
#